data_814aea740f605c42db809e5963b09d56
#
_entry.id   814aea740f605c42db809e5963b09d56
#
_cell.length_a   1.000
_cell.length_b   1.000
_cell.length_c   1.000
_cell.angle_alpha   90.00
_cell.angle_beta   90.00
_cell.angle_gamma   90.00
#
_symmetry.space_group_name_H-M   'P 1'
#
loop_
_entity.id
_entity.type
_entity.pdbx_description
1 polymer ?
#
loop_
_entity_poly.entity_id
_entity_poly.type
_entity_poly.pdbx_seq_one_letter_code
_entity_poly.pdbx_strand_id
1 'polypeptide(L)' 'MEEFKKWECIVCGWIYDEAEGLPEEGIAPGTKWEDVPHDWVCPDCGVGKEDFDMMPLEGSGKSY' A
#
# COMPACT_ATOMS: atom_id res chain seq x y z
N MET A 1 18.63 7.62 -2.15
CA MET A 1 17.32 7.92 -2.64
C MET A 1 16.34 6.82 -2.31
N GLU A 2 15.22 7.22 -1.85
CA GLU A 2 14.21 6.28 -1.40
C GLU A 2 13.34 5.83 -2.53
N GLU A 3 12.94 4.60 -2.46
CA GLU A 3 11.96 4.09 -3.40
C GLU A 3 10.74 3.68 -2.63
N PHE A 4 9.63 4.29 -2.96
CA PHE A 4 8.37 3.94 -2.33
C PHE A 4 7.58 3.05 -3.26
N LYS A 5 6.93 2.07 -2.67
CA LYS A 5 6.16 1.10 -3.42
C LYS A 5 4.68 1.33 -3.22
N LYS A 6 3.90 0.72 -4.07
CA LYS A 6 2.46 0.76 -3.93
C LYS A 6 1.98 -0.65 -3.67
N TRP A 7 0.95 -0.74 -2.85
CA TRP A 7 0.40 -2.02 -2.45
C TRP A 7 -1.08 -2.02 -2.75
N GLU A 8 -1.53 -3.03 -3.44
CA GLU A 8 -2.91 -3.10 -3.90
C GLU A 8 -3.67 -4.15 -3.11
N CYS A 9 -4.85 -3.77 -2.64
CA CYS A 9 -5.75 -4.71 -2.00
C CYS A 9 -6.30 -5.63 -3.07
N ILE A 10 -6.07 -6.94 -2.93
CA ILE A 10 -6.50 -7.88 -3.95
C ILE A 10 -7.99 -8.15 -3.89
N VAL A 11 -8.65 -7.66 -2.87
CA VAL A 11 -10.09 -7.85 -2.72
C VAL A 11 -10.87 -6.74 -3.39
N CYS A 12 -10.51 -5.48 -3.13
CA CYS A 12 -11.28 -4.36 -3.65
C CYS A 12 -10.50 -3.47 -4.60
N GLY A 13 -9.18 -3.65 -4.70
CA GLY A 13 -8.38 -2.84 -5.62
C GLY A 13 -7.91 -1.51 -5.07
N TRP A 14 -8.11 -1.27 -3.79
CA TRP A 14 -7.64 -0.03 -3.18
C TRP A 14 -6.11 -0.03 -3.10
N ILE A 15 -5.50 1.12 -3.31
CA ILE A 15 -4.06 1.22 -3.40
C ILE A 15 -3.51 1.99 -2.20
N TYR A 16 -2.51 1.40 -1.53
CA TYR A 16 -1.75 2.10 -0.52
C TYR A 16 -0.44 2.57 -1.14
N ASP A 17 -0.23 3.88 -1.14
CA ASP A 17 0.99 4.48 -1.69
C ASP A 17 1.89 4.86 -0.54
N GLU A 18 3.07 4.23 -0.46
CA GLU A 18 3.98 4.50 0.65
C GLU A 18 4.40 5.95 0.70
N ALA A 19 4.53 6.58 -0.47
CA ALA A 19 4.94 7.97 -0.50
C ALA A 19 3.88 8.90 0.08
N GLU A 20 2.64 8.55 -0.08
CA GLU A 20 1.55 9.41 0.39
C GLU A 20 1.06 9.05 1.77
N GLY A 21 1.26 7.80 2.18
CA GLY A 21 0.75 7.37 3.46
C GLY A 21 -0.75 7.44 3.54
N LEU A 22 -1.24 7.51 4.75
CA LEU A 22 -2.67 7.63 5.03
C LEU A 22 -2.84 8.49 6.26
N PRO A 23 -2.67 9.80 6.12
CA PRO A 23 -2.74 10.66 7.31
C PRO A 23 -4.06 10.55 8.07
N GLU A 24 -5.14 10.32 7.35
CA GLU A 24 -6.45 10.20 8.00
C GLU A 24 -6.55 8.94 8.84
N GLU A 25 -5.66 7.98 8.59
CA GLU A 25 -5.60 6.77 9.40
C GLU A 25 -4.43 6.81 10.38
N GLY A 26 -3.77 7.95 10.48
CA GLY A 26 -2.64 8.06 11.38
C GLY A 26 -1.32 7.55 10.81
N ILE A 27 -1.27 7.30 9.52
CA ILE A 27 -0.06 6.79 8.86
C ILE A 27 0.56 7.92 8.07
N ALA A 28 1.72 8.37 8.53
CA ALA A 28 2.37 9.54 7.93
C ALA A 28 2.84 9.23 6.51
N PRO A 29 2.90 10.26 5.65
CA PRO A 29 3.48 10.08 4.33
C PRO A 29 4.91 9.56 4.44
N GLY A 30 5.26 8.64 3.57
CA GLY A 30 6.58 8.04 3.58
C GLY A 30 6.70 6.81 4.45
N THR A 31 5.59 6.33 4.98
CA THR A 31 5.61 5.13 5.81
C THR A 31 5.67 3.90 4.92
N LYS A 32 6.73 3.11 5.11
CA LYS A 32 6.89 1.89 4.34
C LYS A 32 5.85 0.87 4.77
N TRP A 33 5.55 -0.05 3.88
CA TRP A 33 4.55 -1.07 4.16
C TRP A 33 4.88 -1.85 5.42
N GLU A 34 6.15 -2.16 5.61
CA GLU A 34 6.57 -2.94 6.76
C GLU A 34 6.36 -2.17 8.07
N ASP A 35 6.24 -0.84 7.98
CA ASP A 35 6.02 -0.03 9.17
C ASP A 35 4.55 0.22 9.43
N VAL A 36 3.68 -0.21 8.53
CA VAL A 36 2.25 -0.10 8.74
C VAL A 36 1.85 -1.13 9.81
N PRO A 37 1.03 -0.75 10.80
CA PRO A 37 0.69 -1.69 11.88
C PRO A 37 0.10 -2.99 11.36
N HIS A 38 0.38 -4.05 12.10
CA HIS A 38 -0.13 -5.36 11.73
C HIS A 38 -1.65 -5.42 11.70
N ASP A 39 -2.26 -4.68 12.60
CA ASP A 39 -3.71 -4.73 12.71
C ASP A 39 -4.40 -3.68 11.86
N TRP A 40 -3.64 -3.03 10.99
CA TRP A 40 -4.23 -2.10 10.04
C TRP A 40 -5.03 -2.89 9.01
N VAL A 41 -6.14 -2.31 8.59
CA VAL A 41 -6.99 -2.95 7.59
C VAL A 41 -7.28 -1.97 6.48
N CYS A 42 -7.68 -2.55 5.35
CA CYS A 42 -8.04 -1.73 4.19
C CYS A 42 -9.20 -0.81 4.56
N PRO A 43 -9.07 0.49 4.35
CA PRO A 43 -10.15 1.41 4.70
C PRO A 43 -11.36 1.27 3.80
N ASP A 44 -11.21 0.57 2.69
CA ASP A 44 -12.30 0.43 1.75
C ASP A 44 -13.10 -0.85 1.97
N CYS A 45 -12.43 -1.96 2.22
CA CYS A 45 -13.15 -3.23 2.36
C CYS A 45 -12.87 -3.94 3.67
N GLY A 46 -11.88 -3.49 4.44
CA GLY A 46 -11.67 -4.01 5.79
C GLY A 46 -10.82 -5.26 5.91
N VAL A 47 -10.21 -5.71 4.83
CA VAL A 47 -9.33 -6.89 4.93
C VAL A 47 -7.98 -6.47 5.48
N GLY A 48 -7.22 -7.44 5.98
CA GLY A 48 -5.93 -7.16 6.58
C GLY A 48 -4.83 -7.01 5.55
N LYS A 49 -3.63 -6.77 6.06
CA LYS A 49 -2.47 -6.57 5.19
C LYS A 49 -2.15 -7.79 4.35
N GLU A 50 -2.50 -8.97 4.84
CA GLU A 50 -2.17 -10.19 4.11
C GLU A 50 -2.92 -10.29 2.78
N ASP A 51 -3.93 -9.47 2.60
CA ASP A 51 -4.68 -9.45 1.35
C ASP A 51 -4.20 -8.34 0.42
N PHE A 52 -2.98 -7.88 0.61
CA PHE A 52 -2.38 -6.88 -0.25
C PHE A 52 -1.20 -7.48 -0.99
N ASP A 53 -1.03 -7.05 -2.24
CA ASP A 53 0.11 -7.43 -3.06
C ASP A 53 0.89 -6.20 -3.46
N MET A 54 2.21 -6.33 -3.52
CA MET A 54 3.04 -5.23 -3.96
C MET A 54 2.86 -5.04 -5.47
N MET A 55 2.57 -3.82 -5.85
CA MET A 55 2.44 -3.51 -7.27
C MET A 55 3.82 -3.28 -7.87
N PRO A 56 3.99 -3.63 -9.14
CA PRO A 56 5.25 -3.30 -9.80
C PRO A 56 5.40 -1.79 -9.89
N LEU A 57 6.63 -1.35 -9.79
CA LEU A 57 6.89 0.06 -9.95
C LEU A 57 6.67 0.45 -11.40
N GLU A 58 6.54 1.75 -11.58
CA GLU A 58 6.26 2.25 -12.90
C GLU A 58 7.32 1.78 -13.87
N GLY A 59 6.95 1.63 -15.07
CA GLY A 59 7.84 1.26 -16.12
C GLY A 59 8.18 -0.19 -16.15
N SER A 60 7.97 -0.86 -15.07
CA SER A 60 8.32 -2.25 -15.07
C SER A 60 7.26 -3.06 -15.76
N GLY A 61 6.29 -2.49 -15.89
CA GLY A 61 5.38 -3.23 -16.45
C GLY A 61 5.33 -3.61 -17.84
N LYS A 62 5.47 -3.80 -17.68
CA LYS A 62 5.28 -4.12 -18.39
C LYS A 62 4.81 -4.74 -18.85
N SER A 63 4.71 -4.85 -18.96
CA SER A 63 4.41 -5.26 -19.61
C SER A 63 3.73 -6.10 -19.89
N TYR A 64 3.22 -6.23 -20.13
CA TYR A 64 2.53 -7.17 -20.68
C TYR A 64 1.70 -6.77 -21.61
#